data_309372e49176149c8dce4ec9350b90c8
#
_entry.id   309372e49176149c8dce4ec9350b90c8
#
_cell.length_a   1.000
_cell.length_b   1.000
_cell.length_c   1.000
_cell.angle_alpha   90.00
_cell.angle_beta   90.00
_cell.angle_gamma   90.00
#
_symmetry.space_group_name_H-M   'P 1'
#
loop_
_entity.id
_entity.type
_entity.pdbx_description
1 polymer ?
#
loop_
_entity_poly.entity_id
_entity_poly.type
_entity_poly.pdbx_seq_one_letter_code
_entity_poly.pdbx_strand_id
1 'polypeptide(L)'
;SNLKHRPIGLGLMGFQDALYKMDLQFDSVDAVEFSDDMMEFISFHSILASSEIAREKGCYESFSGSKWDQGLFPIDTLRQLGQERDMEIEVDLTNQLDWSVVKEHVKEYGMRNSNCMAIAPTATIANISDCFPSIEPIYKNIYAKSNLSGEFTMINCFLIQELSKEGLWNREMLEKLKYHDGSIQAIPEISPDIKRKYKEVFEIDPVWLIKHAAVRGKWIDQSQSLNIFTPSVSGKQISDIYF
;
A
#
# COMPACT_ATOMS: atom_id res chain seq x y z
N SER A 1 -0.21 -9.89 -27.51
CA SER A 1 -0.73 -8.66 -26.87
C SER A 1 0.34 -7.90 -26.08
N ASN A 2 1.19 -8.58 -25.28
CA ASN A 2 2.21 -7.91 -24.47
C ASN A 2 3.20 -7.03 -25.26
N LEU A 3 3.64 -7.46 -26.44
CA LEU A 3 4.51 -6.64 -27.29
C LEU A 3 3.80 -5.39 -27.84
N LYS A 4 2.49 -5.49 -28.09
CA LYS A 4 1.67 -4.40 -28.60
C LYS A 4 1.42 -3.31 -27.55
N HIS A 5 1.07 -3.71 -26.32
CA HIS A 5 0.67 -2.79 -25.26
C HIS A 5 1.78 -2.52 -24.25
N ARG A 6 2.71 -3.45 -24.05
CA ARG A 6 3.85 -3.35 -23.10
C ARG A 6 3.43 -2.94 -21.68
N PRO A 7 2.35 -3.51 -21.10
CA PRO A 7 1.96 -3.17 -19.75
C PRO A 7 3.01 -3.65 -18.75
N ILE A 8 3.27 -2.85 -17.75
CA ILE A 8 4.02 -3.20 -16.54
C ILE A 8 3.17 -2.86 -15.31
N GLY A 9 3.51 -3.40 -14.19
CA GLY A 9 2.86 -3.10 -12.90
C GLY A 9 3.94 -2.93 -11.85
N LEU A 10 4.41 -1.70 -11.66
CA LEU A 10 5.27 -1.34 -10.54
C LEU A 10 4.39 -1.20 -9.30
N GLY A 11 4.73 -1.95 -8.27
CA GLY A 11 4.02 -1.95 -7.00
C GLY A 11 4.97 -1.92 -5.82
N LEU A 12 4.41 -1.90 -4.61
CA LEU A 12 5.13 -1.80 -3.36
C LEU A 12 4.95 -3.05 -2.51
N MET A 13 5.95 -3.31 -1.69
CA MET A 13 5.90 -4.19 -0.52
C MET A 13 6.73 -3.56 0.60
N GLY A 14 6.50 -3.96 1.83
CA GLY A 14 7.19 -3.38 2.97
C GLY A 14 6.64 -2.03 3.43
N PHE A 15 5.39 -1.71 3.11
CA PHE A 15 4.78 -0.46 3.57
C PHE A 15 4.71 -0.41 5.11
N GLN A 16 4.31 -1.51 5.75
CA GLN A 16 4.29 -1.59 7.21
C GLN A 16 5.69 -1.46 7.83
N ASP A 17 6.73 -2.00 7.16
CA ASP A 17 8.13 -1.82 7.59
C ASP A 17 8.53 -0.34 7.56
N ALA A 18 8.12 0.38 6.51
CA ALA A 18 8.38 1.81 6.41
C ALA A 18 7.69 2.59 7.53
N LEU A 19 6.43 2.29 7.84
CA LEU A 19 5.71 2.92 8.94
C LEU A 19 6.41 2.69 10.28
N TYR A 20 6.87 1.47 10.58
CA TYR A 20 7.61 1.18 11.80
C TYR A 20 8.92 1.96 11.89
N LYS A 21 9.66 2.09 10.78
CA LYS A 21 10.92 2.87 10.72
C LYS A 21 10.70 4.38 10.89
N MET A 22 9.56 4.88 10.44
CA MET A 22 9.17 6.29 10.55
C MET A 22 8.42 6.60 11.85
N ASP A 23 8.25 5.60 12.73
CA ASP A 23 7.48 5.71 13.97
C ASP A 23 6.02 6.13 13.77
N LEU A 24 5.41 5.67 12.68
CA LEU A 24 4.03 5.94 12.32
C LEU A 24 3.12 4.76 12.66
N GLN A 25 1.93 5.10 13.14
CA GLN A 25 0.84 4.13 13.36
C GLN A 25 0.05 3.97 12.07
N PHE A 26 -0.30 2.74 11.69
CA PHE A 26 -1.07 2.48 10.46
C PHE A 26 -2.41 3.24 10.46
N ASP A 27 -3.11 3.25 11.59
CA ASP A 27 -4.39 3.93 11.78
C ASP A 27 -4.22 5.40 12.22
N SER A 28 -3.43 6.16 11.47
CA SER A 28 -3.20 7.58 11.71
C SER A 28 -3.32 8.40 10.42
N VAL A 29 -3.60 9.68 10.56
CA VAL A 29 -3.64 10.64 9.44
C VAL A 29 -2.26 10.75 8.81
N ASP A 30 -1.21 10.85 9.61
CA ASP A 30 0.18 10.97 9.13
C ASP A 30 0.59 9.76 8.27
N ALA A 31 0.13 8.55 8.61
CA ALA A 31 0.39 7.36 7.79
C ALA A 31 -0.37 7.38 6.46
N VAL A 32 -1.59 7.93 6.45
CA VAL A 32 -2.38 8.13 5.22
C VAL A 32 -1.71 9.17 4.32
N GLU A 33 -1.26 10.29 4.87
CA GLU A 33 -0.50 11.32 4.14
C GLU A 33 0.80 10.76 3.57
N PHE A 34 1.56 10.03 4.39
CA PHE A 34 2.77 9.34 3.90
C PHE A 34 2.47 8.35 2.77
N SER A 35 1.35 7.64 2.84
CA SER A 35 0.91 6.72 1.80
C SER A 35 0.60 7.45 0.48
N ASP A 36 0.02 8.63 0.56
CA ASP A 36 -0.28 9.51 -0.56
C ASP A 36 0.99 10.02 -1.23
N ASP A 37 1.83 10.72 -0.47
CA ASP A 37 3.08 11.33 -0.94
C ASP A 37 4.03 10.30 -1.57
N MET A 38 4.18 9.16 -0.91
CA MET A 38 5.01 8.07 -1.42
C MET A 38 4.49 7.52 -2.75
N MET A 39 3.18 7.33 -2.87
CA MET A 39 2.60 6.80 -4.11
C MET A 39 2.63 7.85 -5.23
N GLU A 40 2.42 9.12 -4.93
CA GLU A 40 2.62 10.22 -5.88
C GLU A 40 4.04 10.19 -6.44
N PHE A 41 5.04 10.17 -5.55
CA PHE A 41 6.45 10.17 -5.94
C PHE A 41 6.78 9.01 -6.88
N ILE A 42 6.37 7.79 -6.55
CA ILE A 42 6.65 6.60 -7.35
C ILE A 42 5.93 6.67 -8.68
N SER A 43 4.66 7.07 -8.70
CA SER A 43 3.88 7.20 -9.94
C SER A 43 4.47 8.25 -10.87
N PHE A 44 4.81 9.42 -10.34
CA PHE A 44 5.44 10.50 -11.08
C PHE A 44 6.70 10.02 -11.83
N HIS A 45 7.64 9.42 -11.09
CA HIS A 45 8.90 8.95 -11.69
C HIS A 45 8.71 7.73 -12.59
N SER A 46 7.77 6.85 -12.30
CA SER A 46 7.46 5.69 -13.15
C SER A 46 6.91 6.10 -14.51
N ILE A 47 5.99 7.06 -14.53
CA ILE A 47 5.38 7.58 -15.77
C ILE A 47 6.42 8.37 -16.56
N LEU A 48 7.19 9.23 -15.91
CA LEU A 48 8.27 9.99 -16.56
C LEU A 48 9.30 9.05 -17.19
N ALA A 49 9.78 8.04 -16.45
CA ALA A 49 10.72 7.05 -16.96
C ALA A 49 10.17 6.26 -18.17
N SER A 50 8.88 5.89 -18.13
CA SER A 50 8.24 5.24 -19.28
C SER A 50 8.20 6.16 -20.51
N SER A 51 8.01 7.46 -20.33
CA SER A 51 8.05 8.44 -21.39
C SER A 51 9.47 8.70 -21.89
N GLU A 52 10.48 8.73 -21.02
CA GLU A 52 11.89 8.81 -21.41
C GLU A 52 12.32 7.60 -22.27
N ILE A 53 11.88 6.40 -21.90
CA ILE A 53 12.11 5.20 -22.71
C ILE A 53 11.35 5.30 -24.06
N ALA A 54 10.17 5.92 -24.09
CA ALA A 54 9.46 6.14 -25.35
C ALA A 54 10.22 7.09 -26.28
N ARG A 55 10.87 8.12 -25.76
CA ARG A 55 11.74 9.01 -26.54
C ARG A 55 12.87 8.24 -27.23
N GLU A 56 13.44 7.24 -26.56
CA GLU A 56 14.54 6.44 -27.11
C GLU A 56 14.09 5.30 -28.04
N LYS A 57 12.98 4.62 -27.68
CA LYS A 57 12.55 3.34 -28.27
C LYS A 57 11.20 3.40 -28.97
N GLY A 58 10.59 4.57 -29.01
CA GLY A 58 9.23 4.78 -29.53
C GLY A 58 8.12 4.36 -28.54
N CYS A 59 6.93 4.85 -28.79
CA CYS A 59 5.74 4.52 -28.00
C CYS A 59 5.37 3.04 -28.12
N TYR A 60 4.50 2.57 -27.22
CA TYR A 60 3.83 1.29 -27.43
C TYR A 60 2.85 1.41 -28.62
N GLU A 61 2.62 0.29 -29.33
CA GLU A 61 1.94 0.30 -30.63
C GLU A 61 0.51 0.89 -30.60
N SER A 62 -0.23 0.67 -29.51
CA SER A 62 -1.59 1.18 -29.33
C SER A 62 -1.67 2.47 -28.49
N PHE A 63 -0.65 3.32 -28.53
CA PHE A 63 -0.63 4.58 -27.78
C PHE A 63 -1.70 5.56 -28.30
N SER A 64 -1.84 5.67 -29.61
CA SER A 64 -2.80 6.60 -30.23
C SER A 64 -4.23 6.32 -29.78
N GLY A 65 -4.92 7.35 -29.32
CA GLY A 65 -6.28 7.29 -28.75
C GLY A 65 -6.35 6.78 -27.31
N SER A 66 -5.22 6.43 -26.69
CA SER A 66 -5.19 6.05 -25.27
C SER A 66 -5.47 7.25 -24.34
N LYS A 67 -5.72 6.97 -23.05
CA LYS A 67 -5.84 8.03 -22.05
C LYS A 67 -4.57 8.89 -21.97
N TRP A 68 -3.40 8.28 -22.09
CA TRP A 68 -2.12 9.01 -22.15
C TRP A 68 -2.03 9.97 -23.33
N ASP A 69 -2.47 9.54 -24.52
CA ASP A 69 -2.51 10.38 -25.72
C ASP A 69 -3.50 11.55 -25.57
N GLN A 70 -4.58 11.33 -24.82
CA GLN A 70 -5.55 12.35 -24.45
C GLN A 70 -5.10 13.28 -23.31
N GLY A 71 -3.92 13.05 -22.73
CA GLY A 71 -3.41 13.81 -21.59
C GLY A 71 -4.11 13.50 -20.26
N LEU A 72 -4.76 12.34 -20.16
CA LEU A 72 -5.48 11.89 -18.95
C LEU A 72 -4.57 10.99 -18.12
N PHE A 73 -4.20 11.48 -16.96
CA PHE A 73 -3.38 10.79 -15.97
C PHE A 73 -4.25 10.10 -14.91
N PRO A 74 -3.70 9.23 -14.05
CA PRO A 74 -4.50 8.51 -13.06
C PRO A 74 -5.42 9.43 -12.21
N ILE A 75 -4.90 10.54 -11.71
CA ILE A 75 -5.67 11.52 -10.95
C ILE A 75 -6.83 12.15 -11.75
N ASP A 76 -6.63 12.34 -13.06
CA ASP A 76 -7.68 12.89 -13.93
C ASP A 76 -8.83 11.90 -14.13
N THR A 77 -8.56 10.58 -14.01
CA THR A 77 -9.58 9.54 -14.14
C THR A 77 -10.55 9.52 -12.96
N LEU A 78 -10.15 9.98 -11.77
CA LEU A 78 -11.06 10.16 -10.63
C LEU A 78 -12.08 11.27 -10.88
N ARG A 79 -11.64 12.37 -11.49
CA ARG A 79 -12.55 13.45 -11.89
C ARG A 79 -13.58 12.97 -12.91
N GLN A 80 -13.15 12.18 -13.89
CA GLN A 80 -14.08 11.55 -14.83
C GLN A 80 -15.06 10.61 -14.13
N LEU A 81 -14.60 9.79 -13.20
CA LEU A 81 -15.44 8.87 -12.44
C LEU A 81 -16.55 9.61 -11.66
N GLY A 82 -16.20 10.75 -11.02
CA GLY A 82 -17.18 11.60 -10.35
C GLY A 82 -18.25 12.13 -11.31
N GLN A 83 -17.84 12.60 -12.49
CA GLN A 83 -18.76 13.07 -13.52
C GLN A 83 -19.65 11.95 -14.08
N GLU A 84 -19.09 10.77 -14.36
CA GLU A 84 -19.84 9.62 -14.90
C GLU A 84 -20.85 9.03 -13.89
N ARG A 85 -20.56 9.15 -12.59
CA ARG A 85 -21.44 8.65 -11.52
C ARG A 85 -22.34 9.72 -10.93
N ASP A 86 -22.24 10.97 -11.39
CA ASP A 86 -22.94 12.14 -10.83
C ASP A 86 -22.80 12.19 -9.30
N MET A 87 -21.57 12.04 -8.82
CA MET A 87 -21.24 12.05 -7.40
C MET A 87 -19.93 12.78 -7.16
N GLU A 88 -19.81 13.41 -6.00
CA GLU A 88 -18.55 13.96 -5.51
C GLU A 88 -17.65 12.82 -5.02
N ILE A 89 -16.39 12.83 -5.47
CA ILE A 89 -15.38 11.88 -4.99
C ILE A 89 -14.70 12.52 -3.78
N GLU A 90 -14.96 11.98 -2.61
CA GLU A 90 -14.41 12.44 -1.32
C GLU A 90 -12.95 11.99 -1.13
N VAL A 91 -12.08 12.36 -2.07
CA VAL A 91 -10.63 12.12 -1.97
C VAL A 91 -9.92 13.44 -2.24
N ASP A 92 -8.92 13.76 -1.44
CA ASP A 92 -8.05 14.90 -1.70
C ASP A 92 -7.35 14.71 -3.06
N LEU A 93 -7.60 15.64 -3.99
CA LEU A 93 -7.03 15.66 -5.34
C LEU A 93 -5.83 16.61 -5.46
N THR A 94 -5.26 17.05 -4.35
CA THR A 94 -4.01 17.82 -4.37
C THR A 94 -2.83 16.94 -4.74
N ASN A 95 -1.77 17.59 -5.20
CA ASN A 95 -0.50 16.97 -5.54
C ASN A 95 0.65 17.83 -5.01
N GLN A 96 1.76 17.20 -4.66
CA GLN A 96 2.96 17.88 -4.15
C GLN A 96 3.98 18.15 -5.28
N LEU A 97 4.02 17.29 -6.31
CA LEU A 97 4.97 17.37 -7.40
C LEU A 97 4.41 18.17 -8.59
N ASP A 98 5.32 18.75 -9.35
CA ASP A 98 4.95 19.48 -10.58
C ASP A 98 4.66 18.52 -11.74
N TRP A 99 3.43 18.05 -11.83
CA TRP A 99 2.97 17.16 -12.89
C TRP A 99 2.97 17.76 -14.28
N SER A 100 3.15 19.09 -14.42
CA SER A 100 3.27 19.72 -15.75
C SER A 100 4.47 19.17 -16.51
N VAL A 101 5.59 18.93 -15.82
CA VAL A 101 6.82 18.34 -16.40
C VAL A 101 6.54 16.98 -17.04
N VAL A 102 5.81 16.10 -16.33
CA VAL A 102 5.48 14.76 -16.83
C VAL A 102 4.47 14.86 -17.97
N LYS A 103 3.45 15.71 -17.83
CA LYS A 103 2.41 15.91 -18.85
C LYS A 103 3.00 16.43 -20.18
N GLU A 104 3.89 17.40 -20.11
CA GLU A 104 4.58 17.94 -21.30
C GLU A 104 5.48 16.88 -21.94
N HIS A 105 6.24 16.13 -21.15
CA HIS A 105 7.11 15.08 -21.67
C HIS A 105 6.32 13.94 -22.34
N VAL A 106 5.21 13.51 -21.72
CA VAL A 106 4.32 12.49 -22.32
C VAL A 106 3.64 13.01 -23.58
N LYS A 107 3.26 14.28 -23.62
CA LYS A 107 2.68 14.92 -24.81
C LYS A 107 3.66 14.94 -25.99
N GLU A 108 4.95 15.16 -25.71
CA GLU A 108 5.98 15.26 -26.75
C GLU A 108 6.46 13.88 -27.23
N TYR A 109 6.70 12.95 -26.31
CA TYR A 109 7.35 11.66 -26.60
C TYR A 109 6.42 10.44 -26.45
N GLY A 110 5.22 10.62 -25.89
CA GLY A 110 4.29 9.53 -25.59
C GLY A 110 4.75 8.63 -24.44
N MET A 111 4.26 7.40 -24.42
CA MET A 111 4.53 6.41 -23.38
C MET A 111 5.09 5.12 -23.98
N ARG A 112 6.09 4.50 -23.35
CA ARG A 112 6.59 3.19 -23.72
C ARG A 112 5.68 2.06 -23.27
N ASN A 113 5.03 2.24 -22.14
CA ASN A 113 4.17 1.26 -21.46
C ASN A 113 2.73 1.75 -21.44
N SER A 114 1.78 0.88 -21.74
CA SER A 114 0.35 1.22 -21.67
C SER A 114 -0.13 1.43 -20.23
N ASN A 115 0.53 0.75 -19.31
CA ASN A 115 0.29 0.85 -17.87
C ASN A 115 1.62 0.79 -17.12
N CYS A 116 1.69 1.48 -15.99
CA CYS A 116 2.90 1.60 -15.18
C CYS A 116 2.72 1.07 -13.75
N MET A 117 1.62 1.39 -13.07
CA MET A 117 1.44 1.18 -11.64
C MET A 117 0.40 0.13 -11.34
N ALA A 118 0.74 -0.85 -10.49
CA ALA A 118 -0.21 -1.81 -9.94
C ALA A 118 0.26 -2.29 -8.56
N ILE A 119 -0.64 -2.49 -7.62
CA ILE A 119 -0.31 -3.07 -6.31
C ILE A 119 -0.72 -4.54 -6.29
N ALA A 120 0.27 -5.41 -6.18
CA ALA A 120 0.09 -6.85 -6.07
C ALA A 120 0.16 -7.33 -4.60
N PRO A 121 -0.40 -8.50 -4.26
CA PRO A 121 -0.34 -9.05 -2.89
C PRO A 121 1.06 -9.35 -2.36
N THR A 122 2.02 -9.64 -3.21
CA THR A 122 3.45 -9.90 -2.94
C THR A 122 3.77 -10.93 -1.85
N ALA A 123 2.83 -11.83 -1.53
CA ALA A 123 2.90 -12.76 -0.40
C ALA A 123 4.16 -13.66 -0.40
N THR A 124 4.68 -14.04 -1.56
CA THR A 124 5.86 -14.90 -1.70
C THR A 124 7.15 -14.09 -1.82
N ILE A 125 7.15 -13.06 -2.67
CA ILE A 125 8.35 -12.27 -2.94
C ILE A 125 8.77 -11.42 -1.74
N ALA A 126 7.83 -10.99 -0.91
CA ALA A 126 8.10 -10.27 0.32
C ALA A 126 8.97 -11.08 1.30
N ASN A 127 8.79 -12.41 1.32
CA ASN A 127 9.65 -13.29 2.13
C ASN A 127 11.10 -13.35 1.65
N ILE A 128 11.33 -13.19 0.33
CA ILE A 128 12.68 -13.17 -0.24
C ILE A 128 13.36 -11.84 0.08
N SER A 129 12.58 -10.76 0.11
CA SER A 129 13.06 -9.41 0.37
C SER A 129 13.10 -9.07 1.87
N ASP A 130 12.70 -10.01 2.74
CA ASP A 130 12.63 -9.85 4.19
C ASP A 130 11.85 -8.60 4.63
N CYS A 131 10.63 -8.45 4.09
CA CYS A 131 9.72 -7.37 4.44
C CYS A 131 8.28 -7.87 4.55
N PHE A 132 7.39 -7.06 5.14
CA PHE A 132 5.96 -7.36 5.15
C PHE A 132 5.35 -7.26 3.74
N PRO A 133 4.39 -8.13 3.40
CA PRO A 133 3.82 -8.15 2.06
C PRO A 133 2.97 -6.92 1.77
N SER A 134 3.04 -6.46 0.52
CA SER A 134 2.19 -5.42 -0.05
C SER A 134 2.18 -4.11 0.76
N ILE A 135 1.01 -3.52 0.88
CA ILE A 135 0.70 -2.24 1.52
C ILE A 135 -0.25 -2.41 2.70
N GLU A 136 -0.37 -3.63 3.19
CA GLU A 136 -1.28 -4.01 4.28
C GLU A 136 -0.59 -3.90 5.65
N PRO A 137 -1.37 -3.73 6.74
CA PRO A 137 -0.83 -3.83 8.10
C PRO A 137 -0.41 -5.28 8.41
N ILE A 138 0.37 -5.44 9.46
CA ILE A 138 0.81 -6.77 9.90
C ILE A 138 -0.39 -7.64 10.27
N TYR A 139 -0.39 -8.89 9.77
CA TYR A 139 -1.44 -9.85 10.10
C TYR A 139 -1.43 -10.25 11.57
N LYS A 140 -0.24 -10.67 12.08
CA LYS A 140 0.01 -11.00 13.49
C LYS A 140 1.45 -10.70 13.87
N ASN A 141 1.67 -10.31 15.13
CA ASN A 141 3.02 -10.08 15.65
C ASN A 141 3.79 -11.39 15.91
N ILE A 142 3.08 -12.52 16.08
CA ILE A 142 3.66 -13.86 16.13
C ILE A 142 2.75 -14.83 15.37
N TYR A 143 3.32 -15.68 14.54
CA TYR A 143 2.58 -16.72 13.83
C TYR A 143 3.48 -17.91 13.46
N ALA A 144 2.88 -19.07 13.26
CA ALA A 144 3.55 -20.23 12.72
C ALA A 144 3.51 -20.22 11.19
N LYS A 145 4.65 -20.45 10.56
CA LYS A 145 4.78 -20.59 9.11
C LYS A 145 5.28 -21.99 8.79
N SER A 146 4.48 -22.76 8.07
CA SER A 146 4.84 -24.11 7.64
C SER A 146 5.23 -24.11 6.17
N ASN A 147 6.30 -24.83 5.84
CA ASN A 147 6.72 -25.14 4.48
C ASN A 147 7.27 -26.57 4.40
N LEU A 148 7.78 -26.98 3.24
CA LEU A 148 8.36 -28.31 3.03
C LEU A 148 9.57 -28.62 3.95
N SER A 149 10.22 -27.59 4.48
CA SER A 149 11.39 -27.72 5.36
C SER A 149 11.03 -27.78 6.85
N GLY A 150 9.75 -27.54 7.21
CA GLY A 150 9.29 -27.58 8.58
C GLY A 150 8.36 -26.44 8.96
N GLU A 151 8.16 -26.29 10.27
CA GLU A 151 7.37 -25.24 10.88
C GLU A 151 8.29 -24.24 11.60
N PHE A 152 8.09 -22.95 11.34
CA PHE A 152 8.90 -21.87 11.87
C PHE A 152 8.02 -20.87 12.59
N THR A 153 8.41 -20.43 13.78
CA THR A 153 7.77 -19.33 14.47
C THR A 153 8.35 -18.02 13.94
N MET A 154 7.50 -17.21 13.33
CA MET A 154 7.82 -15.86 12.87
C MET A 154 7.35 -14.86 13.92
N ILE A 155 8.21 -13.91 14.25
CA ILE A 155 7.89 -12.85 15.21
C ILE A 155 8.25 -11.49 14.58
N ASN A 156 7.44 -10.48 14.83
CA ASN A 156 7.70 -9.11 14.37
C ASN A 156 9.01 -8.59 14.97
N CYS A 157 10.05 -8.47 14.16
CA CYS A 157 11.37 -8.07 14.60
C CYS A 157 11.42 -6.61 15.10
N PHE A 158 10.58 -5.72 14.56
CA PHE A 158 10.48 -4.34 15.04
C PHE A 158 9.92 -4.28 16.46
N LEU A 159 8.88 -5.07 16.76
CA LEU A 159 8.33 -5.20 18.11
C LEU A 159 9.38 -5.73 19.10
N ILE A 160 10.12 -6.78 18.71
CA ILE A 160 11.20 -7.33 19.55
C ILE A 160 12.24 -6.25 19.85
N GLN A 161 12.68 -5.50 18.84
CA GLN A 161 13.68 -4.46 19.00
C GLN A 161 13.20 -3.36 19.96
N GLU A 162 11.95 -2.94 19.84
CA GLU A 162 11.39 -1.90 20.68
C GLU A 162 11.19 -2.38 22.13
N LEU A 163 10.62 -3.56 22.33
CA LEU A 163 10.52 -4.17 23.67
C LEU A 163 11.90 -4.43 24.31
N SER A 164 12.91 -4.73 23.50
CA SER A 164 14.30 -4.90 24.00
C SER A 164 14.88 -3.59 24.48
N LYS A 165 14.64 -2.48 23.77
CA LYS A 165 15.07 -1.13 24.20
C LYS A 165 14.45 -0.73 25.53
N GLU A 166 13.18 -1.09 25.76
CA GLU A 166 12.46 -0.86 27.00
C GLU A 166 12.82 -1.88 28.11
N GLY A 167 13.69 -2.87 27.83
CA GLY A 167 14.04 -3.92 28.79
C GLY A 167 12.94 -4.93 29.06
N LEU A 168 11.88 -4.95 28.23
CA LEU A 168 10.69 -5.79 28.40
C LEU A 168 10.80 -7.13 27.66
N TRP A 169 11.72 -7.26 26.68
CA TRP A 169 11.85 -8.50 25.91
C TRP A 169 12.58 -9.58 26.71
N ASN A 170 11.88 -10.63 27.08
CA ASN A 170 12.38 -11.80 27.77
C ASN A 170 11.48 -13.01 27.49
N ARG A 171 11.79 -14.17 28.11
CA ARG A 171 11.01 -15.40 27.92
C ARG A 171 9.56 -15.26 28.38
N GLU A 172 9.33 -14.56 29.47
CA GLU A 172 7.96 -14.32 29.97
C GLU A 172 7.13 -13.50 28.99
N MET A 173 7.71 -12.44 28.41
CA MET A 173 7.06 -11.64 27.39
C MET A 173 6.73 -12.46 26.14
N LEU A 174 7.64 -13.36 25.71
CA LEU A 174 7.35 -14.26 24.60
C LEU A 174 6.17 -15.19 24.90
N GLU A 175 6.09 -15.75 26.10
CA GLU A 175 4.95 -16.60 26.49
C GLU A 175 3.63 -15.80 26.59
N LYS A 176 3.67 -14.54 27.06
CA LYS A 176 2.50 -13.62 27.02
C LYS A 176 2.06 -13.36 25.58
N LEU A 177 3.01 -13.08 24.68
CA LEU A 177 2.72 -12.85 23.26
C LEU A 177 2.07 -14.08 22.61
N LYS A 178 2.57 -15.28 22.89
CA LYS A 178 1.94 -16.53 22.44
C LYS A 178 0.55 -16.75 23.02
N TYR A 179 0.38 -16.50 24.33
CA TYR A 179 -0.90 -16.65 25.00
C TYR A 179 -2.00 -15.75 24.40
N HIS A 180 -1.63 -14.55 23.99
CA HIS A 180 -2.53 -13.59 23.33
C HIS A 180 -2.54 -13.71 21.81
N ASP A 181 -2.00 -14.80 21.25
CA ASP A 181 -1.99 -15.11 19.80
C ASP A 181 -1.44 -13.95 18.94
N GLY A 182 -0.43 -13.24 19.48
CA GLY A 182 0.26 -12.12 18.82
C GLY A 182 -0.18 -10.74 19.29
N SER A 183 -1.38 -10.58 19.78
CA SER A 183 -1.86 -9.30 20.29
C SER A 183 -1.08 -8.86 21.53
N ILE A 184 -0.70 -7.59 21.57
CA ILE A 184 -0.05 -6.98 22.74
C ILE A 184 -1.02 -6.09 23.54
N GLN A 185 -2.27 -5.96 23.12
CA GLN A 185 -3.21 -5.00 23.68
C GLN A 185 -3.54 -5.30 25.15
N ALA A 186 -3.63 -6.57 25.52
CA ALA A 186 -3.95 -7.02 26.89
C ALA A 186 -2.72 -7.14 27.81
N ILE A 187 -1.51 -6.90 27.35
CA ILE A 187 -0.27 -7.02 28.14
C ILE A 187 -0.04 -5.71 28.91
N PRO A 188 -0.17 -5.69 30.24
CA PRO A 188 -0.17 -4.43 31.00
C PRO A 188 1.19 -3.73 31.06
N GLU A 189 2.28 -4.45 30.94
CA GLU A 189 3.65 -3.92 31.02
C GLU A 189 4.04 -3.09 29.77
N ILE A 190 3.33 -3.27 28.65
CA ILE A 190 3.60 -2.58 27.40
C ILE A 190 2.91 -1.22 27.40
N SER A 191 3.65 -0.18 27.05
CA SER A 191 3.14 1.20 27.00
C SER A 191 2.01 1.37 25.95
N PRO A 192 1.09 2.34 26.17
CA PRO A 192 0.04 2.63 25.20
C PRO A 192 0.57 3.00 23.81
N ASP A 193 1.74 3.64 23.72
CA ASP A 193 2.34 4.06 22.45
C ASP A 193 2.78 2.85 21.63
N ILE A 194 3.47 1.89 22.25
CA ILE A 194 3.86 0.63 21.62
C ILE A 194 2.60 -0.15 21.19
N LYS A 195 1.59 -0.21 22.06
CA LYS A 195 0.31 -0.88 21.73
C LYS A 195 -0.36 -0.28 20.49
N ARG A 196 -0.39 1.03 20.37
CA ARG A 196 -0.96 1.70 19.18
C ARG A 196 -0.18 1.37 17.90
N LYS A 197 1.15 1.41 17.98
CA LYS A 197 2.05 1.22 16.83
C LYS A 197 2.03 -0.21 16.29
N TYR A 198 1.92 -1.21 17.18
CA TYR A 198 2.01 -2.63 16.83
C TYR A 198 0.65 -3.34 16.85
N LYS A 199 -0.42 -2.62 16.54
CA LYS A 199 -1.73 -3.23 16.28
C LYS A 199 -1.64 -4.25 15.16
N GLU A 200 -2.30 -5.39 15.37
CA GLU A 200 -2.54 -6.37 14.32
C GLU A 200 -3.73 -5.94 13.45
N VAL A 201 -3.82 -6.49 12.25
CA VAL A 201 -4.84 -6.08 11.26
C VAL A 201 -6.28 -6.13 11.78
N PHE A 202 -6.62 -7.08 12.66
CA PHE A 202 -7.95 -7.20 13.26
C PHE A 202 -8.22 -6.20 14.41
N GLU A 203 -7.20 -5.46 14.83
CA GLU A 203 -7.27 -4.42 15.86
C GLU A 203 -7.37 -3.01 15.25
N ILE A 204 -7.29 -2.93 13.93
CA ILE A 204 -7.39 -1.70 13.14
C ILE A 204 -8.80 -1.60 12.56
N ASP A 205 -9.43 -0.42 12.68
CA ASP A 205 -10.71 -0.17 12.03
C ASP A 205 -10.54 -0.27 10.50
N PRO A 206 -11.34 -1.11 9.81
CA PRO A 206 -11.28 -1.27 8.36
C PRO A 206 -11.33 0.04 7.55
N VAL A 207 -11.94 1.07 8.10
CA VAL A 207 -12.01 2.41 7.49
C VAL A 207 -10.62 2.98 7.16
N TRP A 208 -9.59 2.65 7.95
CA TRP A 208 -8.23 3.10 7.69
C TRP A 208 -7.62 2.43 6.46
N LEU A 209 -7.93 1.14 6.22
CA LEU A 209 -7.48 0.45 5.02
C LEU A 209 -8.10 1.10 3.78
N ILE A 210 -9.38 1.49 3.87
CA ILE A 210 -10.10 2.17 2.78
C ILE A 210 -9.49 3.56 2.53
N LYS A 211 -9.21 4.34 3.58
CA LYS A 211 -8.55 5.65 3.46
C LYS A 211 -7.19 5.55 2.75
N HIS A 212 -6.35 4.62 3.19
CA HIS A 212 -5.07 4.35 2.52
C HIS A 212 -5.25 3.94 1.05
N ALA A 213 -6.22 3.08 0.75
CA ALA A 213 -6.49 2.66 -0.62
C ALA A 213 -7.00 3.80 -1.49
N ALA A 214 -7.84 4.68 -0.94
CA ALA A 214 -8.41 5.83 -1.65
C ALA A 214 -7.31 6.84 -2.07
N VAL A 215 -6.43 7.24 -1.16
CA VAL A 215 -5.37 8.20 -1.47
C VAL A 215 -4.34 7.63 -2.45
N ARG A 216 -3.99 6.34 -2.33
CA ARG A 216 -3.11 5.67 -3.30
C ARG A 216 -3.76 5.51 -4.67
N GLY A 217 -5.07 5.24 -4.69
CA GLY A 217 -5.83 4.97 -5.92
C GLY A 217 -5.75 6.06 -6.97
N LYS A 218 -5.60 7.32 -6.56
CA LYS A 218 -5.46 8.45 -7.47
C LYS A 218 -4.15 8.46 -8.27
N TRP A 219 -3.15 7.67 -7.87
CA TRP A 219 -1.83 7.57 -8.50
C TRP A 219 -1.60 6.28 -9.28
N ILE A 220 -2.57 5.35 -9.25
CA ILE A 220 -2.44 4.01 -9.82
C ILE A 220 -3.29 3.92 -11.08
N ASP A 221 -2.68 3.50 -12.20
CA ASP A 221 -3.34 3.39 -13.51
C ASP A 221 -3.90 2.00 -13.80
N GLN A 222 -3.75 1.06 -12.86
CA GLN A 222 -4.34 -0.28 -12.92
C GLN A 222 -5.15 -0.55 -11.65
N SER A 223 -4.94 -1.70 -11.03
CA SER A 223 -5.63 -2.10 -9.80
C SER A 223 -4.66 -2.16 -8.61
N GLN A 224 -5.20 -2.03 -7.41
CA GLN A 224 -4.51 -2.36 -6.18
C GLN A 224 -5.20 -3.52 -5.48
N SER A 225 -4.41 -4.48 -4.99
CA SER A 225 -4.87 -5.52 -4.09
C SER A 225 -5.25 -4.89 -2.77
N LEU A 226 -6.45 -5.16 -2.29
CA LEU A 226 -6.96 -4.67 -1.02
C LEU A 226 -7.71 -5.78 -0.31
N ASN A 227 -7.24 -6.16 0.87
CA ASN A 227 -7.96 -7.03 1.78
C ASN A 227 -8.52 -6.19 2.92
N ILE A 228 -9.78 -6.38 3.22
CA ILE A 228 -10.44 -5.77 4.36
C ILE A 228 -10.64 -6.85 5.42
N PHE A 229 -10.07 -6.62 6.58
CA PHE A 229 -10.09 -7.55 7.71
C PHE A 229 -11.08 -7.06 8.75
N THR A 230 -11.95 -7.95 9.22
CA THR A 230 -12.90 -7.64 10.28
C THR A 230 -13.04 -8.81 11.23
N PRO A 231 -13.02 -8.58 12.56
CA PRO A 231 -13.15 -9.64 13.56
C PRO A 231 -14.57 -10.18 13.67
N SER A 232 -15.56 -9.43 13.22
CA SER A 232 -16.97 -9.83 13.25
C SER A 232 -17.68 -9.38 12.00
N VAL A 233 -18.63 -10.20 11.52
CA VAL A 233 -19.38 -9.93 10.29
C VAL A 233 -20.84 -9.70 10.67
N SER A 234 -21.26 -8.43 10.77
CA SER A 234 -22.69 -8.07 10.75
C SER A 234 -23.04 -7.49 9.39
N GLY A 235 -24.29 -7.72 8.94
CA GLY A 235 -24.75 -7.15 7.66
C GLY A 235 -24.61 -5.61 7.61
N LYS A 236 -24.76 -4.93 8.76
CA LYS A 236 -24.55 -3.49 8.88
C LYS A 236 -23.10 -3.11 8.63
N GLN A 237 -22.13 -3.76 9.28
CA GLN A 237 -20.71 -3.48 9.11
C GLN A 237 -20.26 -3.73 7.66
N ILE A 238 -20.74 -4.79 7.02
CA ILE A 238 -20.45 -5.02 5.59
C ILE A 238 -21.01 -3.88 4.75
N SER A 239 -22.25 -3.45 5.02
CA SER A 239 -22.84 -2.32 4.32
C SER A 239 -22.01 -1.03 4.50
N ASP A 240 -21.63 -0.70 5.74
CA ASP A 240 -20.86 0.49 6.07
C ASP A 240 -19.44 0.49 5.46
N ILE A 241 -18.90 -0.71 5.12
CA ILE A 241 -17.60 -0.85 4.43
C ILE A 241 -17.72 -0.63 2.91
N TYR A 242 -18.86 -1.03 2.31
CA TYR A 242 -19.03 -1.01 0.86
C TYR A 242 -19.79 0.23 0.33
N PHE A 243 -20.51 0.93 1.19
CA PHE A 243 -21.34 2.10 0.87
C PHE A 243 -21.01 3.31 1.76
#